data_c9d00c524a440c92efa524e2d11b3002
#
_entry.id   c9d00c524a440c92efa524e2d11b3002
#
_cell.length_a   1.000
_cell.length_b   1.000
_cell.length_c   1.000
_cell.angle_alpha   90.00
_cell.angle_beta   90.00
_cell.angle_gamma   90.00
#
_symmetry.space_group_name_H-M   'P 1'
#
loop_
_entity.id
_entity.type
_entity.pdbx_description
1 polymer ?
#
loop_
_entity_poly.entity_id
_entity_poly.type
_entity_poly.pdbx_seq_one_letter_code
_entity_poly.pdbx_strand_id
1 'polypeptide(L)'
;MNNEVTAGSILIDEGIRLPNSILRRSQADSNGWAALNGARSAFEKDVQEAGWTFFFMAGEIKATVFGFDKQKTLRAALKRLIANVKSQHCNSIEITQVTGKSFLKVPYVSVSAHPRHLQKGLVFSPK
;
A
#
# COMPACT_ATOMS: atom_id res chain seq x y z
N MET A 1 -10.46 3.64 16.45
CA MET A 1 -9.87 4.14 15.21
C MET A 1 -9.16 3.02 14.49
N ASN A 2 -9.62 2.73 13.32
CA ASN A 2 -9.14 1.54 12.63
C ASN A 2 -8.06 1.87 11.65
N ASN A 3 -6.85 1.40 11.94
CA ASN A 3 -5.76 1.41 10.99
C ASN A 3 -5.69 0.05 10.30
N GLU A 4 -6.85 -0.45 9.93
CA GLU A 4 -6.88 -1.77 9.33
C GLU A 4 -6.47 -1.71 7.87
N VAL A 5 -5.49 -2.50 7.55
CA VAL A 5 -5.08 -2.70 6.17
C VAL A 5 -5.82 -3.94 5.67
N THR A 6 -6.65 -3.74 4.67
CA THR A 6 -7.44 -4.82 4.08
C THR A 6 -7.25 -4.81 2.57
N ALA A 7 -7.83 -5.82 1.92
CA ALA A 7 -7.83 -5.84 0.47
C ALA A 7 -8.46 -4.55 -0.06
N GLY A 8 -7.82 -3.93 -1.03
CA GLY A 8 -8.25 -2.65 -1.58
C GLY A 8 -7.55 -1.46 -0.99
N SER A 9 -6.82 -1.64 0.11
CA SER A 9 -6.04 -0.55 0.68
C SER A 9 -4.86 -0.23 -0.23
N ILE A 10 -4.52 1.06 -0.29
CA ILE A 10 -3.37 1.52 -1.02
C ILE A 10 -2.45 2.19 -0.02
N LEU A 11 -1.19 1.76 0.01
CA LEU A 11 -0.19 2.37 0.86
C LEU A 11 0.74 3.20 0.01
N ILE A 12 1.02 4.42 0.46
CA ILE A 12 1.91 5.32 -0.27
C ILE A 12 3.02 5.80 0.64
N ASP A 13 4.13 6.16 0.05
CA ASP A 13 5.25 6.75 0.76
C ASP A 13 4.82 8.13 1.30
N GLU A 14 5.02 8.36 2.59
CA GLU A 14 4.63 9.63 3.20
C GLU A 14 5.42 10.81 2.67
N GLY A 15 6.51 10.56 1.97
CA GLY A 15 7.25 11.62 1.30
C GLY A 15 6.51 12.22 0.11
N ILE A 16 5.47 11.56 -0.36
CA ILE A 16 4.65 12.08 -1.46
C ILE A 16 3.70 13.12 -0.91
N ARG A 17 3.70 14.30 -1.54
CA ARG A 17 2.85 15.39 -1.09
C ARG A 17 1.56 15.41 -1.88
N LEU A 18 0.53 14.81 -1.31
CA LEU A 18 -0.80 14.84 -1.87
C LEU A 18 -1.64 15.92 -1.18
N PRO A 19 -2.72 16.37 -1.83
CA PRO A 19 -3.62 17.33 -1.19
C PRO A 19 -4.20 16.79 0.12
N ASN A 20 -4.51 17.69 1.04
CA ASN A 20 -5.04 17.30 2.34
C ASN A 20 -6.35 16.51 2.23
N SER A 21 -7.14 16.79 1.21
CA SER A 21 -8.39 16.05 1.03
C SER A 21 -8.14 14.56 0.79
N ILE A 22 -7.05 14.22 0.15
CA ILE A 22 -6.68 12.82 -0.06
C ILE A 22 -6.03 12.28 1.20
N LEU A 23 -5.15 13.07 1.82
CA LEU A 23 -4.43 12.63 3.01
C LEU A 23 -5.34 12.39 4.20
N ARG A 24 -6.52 13.04 4.24
CA ARG A 24 -7.46 12.80 5.34
C ARG A 24 -7.95 11.38 5.40
N ARG A 25 -7.90 10.66 4.30
CA ARG A 25 -8.30 9.25 4.27
C ARG A 25 -7.14 8.33 4.62
N SER A 26 -5.95 8.89 4.80
CA SER A 26 -4.78 8.09 5.07
C SER A 26 -4.56 7.95 6.56
N GLN A 27 -3.98 6.84 6.95
CA GLN A 27 -3.58 6.58 8.32
C GLN A 27 -2.15 6.07 8.27
N ALA A 28 -1.29 6.73 9.02
CA ALA A 28 0.12 6.34 9.02
C ALA A 28 0.27 4.96 9.64
N ASP A 29 1.04 4.12 9.01
CA ASP A 29 1.45 2.87 9.62
C ASP A 29 2.80 3.04 10.32
N SER A 30 3.28 1.98 10.92
CA SER A 30 4.49 2.05 11.72
C SER A 30 5.76 2.20 10.89
N ASN A 31 5.66 2.22 9.58
CA ASN A 31 6.81 2.23 8.69
C ASN A 31 6.98 3.55 7.95
N GLY A 32 6.20 4.53 8.30
CA GLY A 32 6.25 5.80 7.61
C GLY A 32 5.47 5.84 6.30
N TRP A 33 4.72 4.79 6.01
CA TRP A 33 3.84 4.76 4.84
C TRP A 33 2.41 5.00 5.30
N ALA A 34 1.63 5.68 4.51
CA ALA A 34 0.25 6.00 4.82
C ALA A 34 -0.69 5.05 4.10
N ALA A 35 -1.66 4.52 4.83
CA ALA A 35 -2.67 3.63 4.28
C ALA A 35 -3.89 4.43 3.87
N LEU A 36 -4.28 4.34 2.61
CA LEU A 36 -5.46 4.99 2.09
C LEU A 36 -6.55 3.95 1.95
N ASN A 37 -7.62 4.12 2.71
CA ASN A 37 -8.75 3.22 2.67
C ASN A 37 -9.78 3.78 1.69
N GLY A 38 -10.22 2.95 0.76
CA GLY A 38 -11.23 3.37 -0.18
C GLY A 38 -11.17 2.57 -1.46
N ALA A 39 -12.11 2.81 -2.33
CA ALA A 39 -12.14 2.12 -3.61
C ALA A 39 -10.97 2.59 -4.46
N ARG A 40 -10.33 1.64 -5.10
CA ARG A 40 -9.18 1.91 -5.95
C ARG A 40 -9.47 2.99 -6.99
N SER A 41 -10.61 2.88 -7.66
CA SER A 41 -10.96 3.83 -8.71
C SER A 41 -11.14 5.25 -8.18
N ALA A 42 -11.71 5.38 -6.99
CA ALA A 42 -11.88 6.69 -6.37
C ALA A 42 -10.52 7.30 -6.02
N PHE A 43 -9.62 6.50 -5.50
CA PHE A 43 -8.29 6.98 -5.20
C PHE A 43 -7.54 7.39 -6.46
N GLU A 44 -7.60 6.58 -7.51
CA GLU A 44 -6.94 6.92 -8.76
C GLU A 44 -7.47 8.21 -9.35
N LYS A 45 -8.77 8.40 -9.27
CA LYS A 45 -9.38 9.64 -9.76
C LYS A 45 -8.87 10.83 -8.96
N ASP A 46 -8.83 10.70 -7.63
CA ASP A 46 -8.40 11.79 -6.77
C ASP A 46 -6.94 12.19 -7.05
N VAL A 47 -6.07 11.22 -7.21
CA VAL A 47 -4.66 11.54 -7.46
C VAL A 47 -4.46 12.13 -8.85
N GLN A 48 -5.25 11.69 -9.83
CA GLN A 48 -5.20 12.27 -11.16
C GLN A 48 -5.65 13.73 -11.16
N GLU A 49 -6.70 14.02 -10.42
CA GLU A 49 -7.19 15.40 -10.30
C GLU A 49 -6.19 16.29 -9.59
N ALA A 50 -5.35 15.70 -8.74
CA ALA A 50 -4.30 16.44 -8.06
C ALA A 50 -3.01 16.55 -8.88
N GLY A 51 -3.01 16.06 -10.10
CA GLY A 51 -1.85 16.18 -10.97
C GLY A 51 -0.85 15.05 -10.87
N TRP A 52 -1.26 13.92 -10.33
CA TRP A 52 -0.40 12.75 -10.23
C TRP A 52 -0.84 11.66 -11.19
N THR A 53 0.09 10.84 -11.60
CA THR A 53 -0.18 9.67 -12.44
C THR A 53 0.21 8.41 -11.67
N PHE A 54 -0.65 7.43 -11.75
CA PHE A 54 -0.51 6.19 -11.01
C PHE A 54 -0.16 5.08 -12.01
N PHE A 55 1.08 4.63 -11.98
CA PHE A 55 1.54 3.62 -12.91
C PHE A 55 1.47 2.23 -12.29
N PHE A 56 1.10 1.29 -13.11
CA PHE A 56 1.07 -0.12 -12.73
C PHE A 56 2.46 -0.69 -12.95
N MET A 57 3.05 -1.18 -11.88
CA MET A 57 4.32 -1.87 -12.00
C MET A 57 4.05 -3.37 -12.17
N ALA A 58 5.08 -4.14 -12.32
CA ALA A 58 4.92 -5.53 -12.65
C ALA A 58 4.56 -6.39 -11.45
N GLY A 59 3.71 -7.35 -11.69
CA GLY A 59 3.59 -8.54 -10.85
C GLY A 59 3.05 -8.33 -9.44
N GLU A 60 2.40 -9.35 -8.93
CA GLU A 60 1.98 -9.37 -7.54
C GLU A 60 3.13 -9.86 -6.66
N ILE A 61 3.33 -9.21 -5.52
CA ILE A 61 4.31 -9.65 -4.54
C ILE A 61 3.58 -10.09 -3.28
N LYS A 62 4.26 -10.88 -2.47
CA LYS A 62 3.66 -11.46 -1.29
C LYS A 62 4.68 -11.53 -0.17
N ALA A 63 4.23 -11.30 1.05
CA ALA A 63 5.06 -11.48 2.24
C ALA A 63 4.27 -12.26 3.27
N THR A 64 4.93 -13.22 3.91
CA THR A 64 4.33 -14.03 4.96
C THR A 64 5.20 -13.93 6.19
N VAL A 65 4.58 -13.66 7.33
CA VAL A 65 5.28 -13.53 8.61
C VAL A 65 4.52 -14.32 9.66
N PHE A 66 5.24 -15.08 10.45
CA PHE A 66 4.66 -15.83 11.57
C PHE A 66 4.76 -15.02 12.84
N GLY A 67 3.74 -15.09 13.68
CA GLY A 67 3.75 -14.40 14.96
C GLY A 67 2.41 -14.50 15.63
N PHE A 68 2.42 -14.40 16.96
CA PHE A 68 1.20 -14.56 17.75
C PHE A 68 0.43 -13.25 17.89
N ASP A 69 1.10 -12.12 17.80
CA ASP A 69 0.41 -10.84 17.82
C ASP A 69 0.03 -10.46 16.39
N LYS A 70 -1.26 -10.54 16.10
CA LYS A 70 -1.74 -10.36 14.74
C LYS A 70 -1.35 -8.99 14.15
N GLN A 71 -1.45 -7.93 14.94
CA GLN A 71 -1.14 -6.60 14.42
C GLN A 71 0.35 -6.41 14.17
N LYS A 72 1.17 -6.89 15.11
CA LYS A 72 2.62 -6.82 14.92
C LYS A 72 3.07 -7.65 13.73
N THR A 73 2.45 -8.80 13.56
CA THR A 73 2.77 -9.68 12.45
C THR A 73 2.38 -9.05 11.11
N LEU A 74 1.22 -8.40 11.08
CA LEU A 74 0.79 -7.70 9.89
C LEU A 74 1.76 -6.57 9.54
N ARG A 75 2.17 -5.79 10.54
CA ARG A 75 3.13 -4.72 10.32
C ARG A 75 4.45 -5.25 9.78
N ALA A 76 4.91 -6.37 10.31
CA ALA A 76 6.14 -6.98 9.84
C ALA A 76 6.03 -7.42 8.38
N ALA A 77 4.87 -7.97 7.99
CA ALA A 77 4.63 -8.36 6.61
C ALA A 77 4.63 -7.14 5.69
N LEU A 78 3.98 -6.06 6.12
CA LEU A 78 3.95 -4.83 5.36
C LEU A 78 5.35 -4.23 5.20
N LYS A 79 6.15 -4.28 6.26
CA LYS A 79 7.53 -3.81 6.19
C LYS A 79 8.32 -4.53 5.11
N ARG A 80 8.15 -5.85 5.04
CA ARG A 80 8.83 -6.64 4.02
C ARG A 80 8.40 -6.25 2.62
N LEU A 81 7.10 -6.05 2.43
CA LEU A 81 6.60 -5.62 1.13
C LEU A 81 7.13 -4.24 0.76
N ILE A 82 7.08 -3.31 1.69
CA ILE A 82 7.53 -1.94 1.45
C ILE A 82 9.02 -1.92 1.12
N ALA A 83 9.83 -2.67 1.87
CA ALA A 83 11.26 -2.74 1.58
C ALA A 83 11.51 -3.32 0.19
N ASN A 84 10.73 -4.33 -0.18
CA ASN A 84 10.85 -4.95 -1.49
C ASN A 84 10.56 -3.95 -2.61
N VAL A 85 9.43 -3.23 -2.49
CA VAL A 85 9.05 -2.30 -3.55
C VAL A 85 9.97 -1.08 -3.60
N LYS A 86 10.52 -0.67 -2.48
CA LYS A 86 11.51 0.43 -2.49
C LYS A 86 12.73 0.05 -3.29
N SER A 87 13.17 -1.20 -3.18
CA SER A 87 14.31 -1.66 -3.95
C SER A 87 14.00 -1.72 -5.45
N GLN A 88 12.73 -1.72 -5.81
CA GLN A 88 12.28 -1.70 -7.20
C GLN A 88 11.84 -0.31 -7.65
N HIS A 89 12.18 0.71 -6.88
CA HIS A 89 11.84 2.11 -7.19
C HIS A 89 10.35 2.38 -7.21
N CYS A 90 9.57 1.60 -6.46
CA CYS A 90 8.14 1.85 -6.29
C CYS A 90 7.92 2.67 -5.02
N ASN A 91 6.89 3.50 -5.03
CA ASN A 91 6.56 4.33 -3.88
C ASN A 91 5.12 4.12 -3.40
N SER A 92 4.47 3.10 -3.93
CA SER A 92 3.12 2.77 -3.50
C SER A 92 2.84 1.30 -3.77
N ILE A 93 1.90 0.75 -3.02
CA ILE A 93 1.46 -0.62 -3.23
C ILE A 93 -0.06 -0.66 -3.05
N GLU A 94 -0.68 -1.55 -3.79
CA GLU A 94 -2.11 -1.82 -3.64
C GLU A 94 -2.27 -3.20 -3.03
N ILE A 95 -2.88 -3.27 -1.86
CA ILE A 95 -3.09 -4.54 -1.16
C ILE A 95 -4.20 -5.31 -1.88
N THR A 96 -3.88 -6.52 -2.32
CA THR A 96 -4.86 -7.36 -3.00
C THR A 96 -5.47 -8.39 -2.08
N GLN A 97 -4.71 -8.84 -1.07
CA GLN A 97 -5.22 -9.85 -0.16
C GLN A 97 -4.47 -9.82 1.15
N VAL A 98 -5.20 -9.97 2.24
CA VAL A 98 -4.64 -10.14 3.58
C VAL A 98 -5.24 -11.41 4.15
N THR A 99 -4.41 -12.38 4.52
CA THR A 99 -4.86 -13.66 5.03
C THR A 99 -4.20 -13.94 6.37
N GLY A 100 -5.00 -14.28 7.37
CA GLY A 100 -4.49 -14.72 8.66
C GLY A 100 -4.89 -16.17 8.87
N LYS A 101 -3.90 -17.05 9.03
CA LYS A 101 -4.12 -18.47 9.27
C LYS A 101 -3.08 -18.97 10.26
N SER A 102 -3.03 -20.27 10.45
CA SER A 102 -2.00 -20.85 11.28
C SER A 102 -1.46 -22.11 10.61
N PHE A 103 -0.19 -22.38 10.90
CA PHE A 103 0.49 -23.56 10.41
C PHE A 103 1.19 -24.22 11.61
N LEU A 104 0.85 -25.47 11.89
CA LEU A 104 1.38 -26.20 13.03
C LEU A 104 1.19 -25.41 14.34
N LYS A 105 0.00 -24.83 14.51
CA LYS A 105 -0.39 -24.05 15.68
C LYS A 105 0.32 -22.70 15.82
N VAL A 106 1.09 -22.30 14.83
CA VAL A 106 1.73 -20.98 14.83
C VAL A 106 0.97 -20.08 13.87
N PRO A 107 0.39 -18.97 14.35
CA PRO A 107 -0.34 -18.05 13.47
C PRO A 107 0.61 -17.35 12.50
N TYR A 108 0.10 -17.01 11.34
CA TYR A 108 0.85 -16.21 10.39
C TYR A 108 -0.10 -15.26 9.66
N VAL A 109 0.50 -14.19 9.11
CA VAL A 109 -0.21 -13.25 8.26
C VAL A 109 0.51 -13.23 6.92
N SER A 110 -0.28 -13.34 5.86
CA SER A 110 0.21 -13.28 4.50
C SER A 110 -0.46 -12.10 3.81
N VAL A 111 0.35 -11.23 3.19
CA VAL A 111 -0.15 -10.05 2.50
C VAL A 111 0.33 -10.09 1.07
N SER A 112 -0.60 -9.93 0.14
CA SER A 112 -0.30 -9.83 -1.28
C SER A 112 -0.60 -8.42 -1.75
N ALA A 113 0.22 -7.91 -2.64
CA ALA A 113 0.06 -6.55 -3.13
C ALA A 113 0.65 -6.39 -4.53
N HIS A 114 0.15 -5.38 -5.23
CA HIS A 114 0.72 -4.96 -6.52
C HIS A 114 1.58 -3.72 -6.30
N PRO A 115 2.86 -3.77 -6.66
CA PRO A 115 3.68 -2.57 -6.63
C PRO A 115 3.18 -1.54 -7.63
N ARG A 116 3.27 -0.28 -7.24
CA ARG A 116 2.85 0.81 -8.09
C ARG A 116 3.77 2.00 -7.93
N HIS A 117 3.68 2.93 -8.85
CA HIS A 117 4.49 4.13 -8.81
C HIS A 117 3.60 5.34 -9.05
N LEU A 118 3.68 6.30 -8.12
CA LEU A 118 3.02 7.59 -8.26
C LEU A 118 4.06 8.61 -8.70
N GLN A 119 3.75 9.34 -9.76
CA GLN A 119 4.65 10.35 -10.28
C GLN A 119 3.87 11.63 -10.54
N LYS A 120 4.38 12.74 -10.01
CA LYS A 120 3.72 14.02 -10.18
C LYS A 120 4.05 14.61 -11.52
N GLY A 121 3.04 15.24 -12.11
CA GLY A 121 3.27 16.07 -13.29
C GLY A 121 3.46 15.33 -14.58
N LEU A 122 3.34 14.01 -14.56
CA LEU A 122 3.46 13.29 -15.80
C LEU A 122 2.16 13.35 -16.53
N VAL A 123 2.01 14.38 -17.28
CA VAL A 123 0.87 14.51 -18.13
C VAL A 123 1.26 13.95 -19.47
N PHE A 124 0.58 12.92 -19.89
CA PHE A 124 0.65 12.52 -21.25
C PHE A 124 -0.03 13.58 -22.05
N SER A 125 0.76 14.41 -22.57
CA SER A 125 0.29 15.32 -23.59
C SER A 125 0.63 14.69 -24.91
N PRO A 126 -0.31 14.04 -25.53
CA PRO A 126 -0.07 13.62 -26.90
C PRO A 126 0.00 14.88 -27.72
N LYS A 127 1.05 15.03 -28.34
CA LYS A 127 1.16 16.16 -29.25
C LYS A 127 1.05 15.74 -30.66
#